data_3751243423a971f50363c3d7cf19baaf
#
_entry.id   3751243423a971f50363c3d7cf19baaf
#
_cell.length_a   1.000
_cell.length_b   1.000
_cell.length_c   1.000
_cell.angle_alpha   90.00
_cell.angle_beta   90.00
_cell.angle_gamma   90.00
#
_symmetry.space_group_name_H-M   'P 1'
#
loop_
_entity.id
_entity.type
_entity.pdbx_description
1 polymer ?
#
loop_
_entity_poly.entity_id
_entity_poly.type
_entity_poly.pdbx_seq_one_letter_code
_entity_poly.pdbx_strand_id
1 'polypeptide(L)'
;MSKESFVPGESDRDNEGRDKKPEIIEIQAVGVPERKRLGEAVEAAFLAKATMLGIGVAKQWGDSRSYDFIVDCGPRLLWRMQVKCATSHRGTRCDARAAGSGPLYTLDDLDFLAAYVIKKNLWYVVPADAFVPRATVHFNYGPQSQGMFEIYRETWCLLTCSTRARGKGDIPKRCRCEEMPVRCVVCPRR
;
A
#
# COMPACT_ATOMS: atom_id res chain seq x y z
N MET A 1 -10.47 78.12 9.23
CA MET A 1 -9.74 77.26 10.18
C MET A 1 -10.67 76.09 10.51
N SER A 2 -10.56 75.03 9.75
CA SER A 2 -11.40 73.84 9.88
C SER A 2 -10.55 72.76 10.56
N LYS A 3 -11.05 72.23 11.65
CA LYS A 3 -10.43 71.12 12.39
C LYS A 3 -10.84 69.80 11.79
N GLU A 4 -9.95 69.08 11.18
CA GLU A 4 -10.17 67.67 10.81
C GLU A 4 -9.91 66.76 12.03
N SER A 5 -10.93 66.00 12.38
CA SER A 5 -10.88 64.98 13.42
C SER A 5 -10.40 63.66 12.83
N PHE A 6 -9.25 63.20 13.33
CA PHE A 6 -8.67 61.90 13.01
C PHE A 6 -9.43 60.80 13.78
N VAL A 7 -9.97 59.77 13.08
CA VAL A 7 -10.53 58.58 13.64
C VAL A 7 -9.55 57.44 13.47
N PRO A 8 -9.11 56.72 14.52
CA PRO A 8 -8.22 55.57 14.36
C PRO A 8 -9.02 54.36 13.88
N GLY A 9 -8.54 53.75 12.78
CA GLY A 9 -9.08 52.56 12.22
C GLY A 9 -8.87 51.36 13.13
N GLU A 10 -9.91 50.59 13.31
CA GLU A 10 -9.91 49.26 13.94
C GLU A 10 -9.07 48.32 13.11
N SER A 11 -8.14 47.65 13.80
CA SER A 11 -7.34 46.55 13.22
C SER A 11 -8.10 45.24 13.31
N ASP A 12 -8.70 44.80 12.20
CA ASP A 12 -9.18 43.43 12.04
C ASP A 12 -8.00 42.46 12.07
N ARG A 13 -7.84 41.79 13.19
CA ARG A 13 -7.02 40.59 13.37
C ARG A 13 -7.93 39.39 13.49
N ASP A 14 -8.41 38.89 12.39
CA ASP A 14 -8.99 37.56 12.33
C ASP A 14 -8.46 36.84 11.10
N ASN A 15 -7.19 36.42 11.21
CA ASN A 15 -6.63 35.43 10.31
C ASN A 15 -6.67 34.07 11.02
N GLU A 16 -7.85 33.50 11.13
CA GLU A 16 -8.03 32.10 11.49
C GLU A 16 -7.40 31.24 10.38
N GLY A 17 -6.22 30.71 10.70
CA GLY A 17 -5.58 29.65 9.92
C GLY A 17 -6.50 28.43 9.88
N ARG A 18 -7.35 28.35 8.86
CA ARG A 18 -8.05 27.12 8.53
C ARG A 18 -6.99 26.10 8.10
N ASP A 19 -6.75 25.15 8.96
CA ASP A 19 -6.09 23.90 8.60
C ASP A 19 -6.85 23.28 7.40
N LYS A 20 -6.35 23.56 6.20
CA LYS A 20 -6.83 22.88 5.00
C LYS A 20 -6.41 21.43 5.14
N LYS A 21 -7.37 20.60 5.54
CA LYS A 21 -7.28 19.14 5.43
C LYS A 21 -6.74 18.82 4.04
N PRO A 22 -5.68 17.98 3.93
CA PRO A 22 -5.11 17.66 2.63
C PRO A 22 -6.22 17.14 1.73
N GLU A 23 -6.39 17.79 0.60
CA GLU A 23 -7.37 17.43 -0.42
C GLU A 23 -6.95 16.07 -0.95
N ILE A 24 -7.68 15.04 -0.52
CA ILE A 24 -7.52 13.69 -1.08
C ILE A 24 -7.98 13.85 -2.52
N ILE A 25 -7.05 13.77 -3.46
CA ILE A 25 -7.38 13.69 -4.88
C ILE A 25 -8.20 12.42 -5.05
N GLU A 26 -9.51 12.58 -4.98
CA GLU A 26 -10.44 11.54 -5.40
C GLU A 26 -10.22 11.37 -6.90
N ILE A 27 -9.56 10.27 -7.29
CA ILE A 27 -9.48 9.90 -8.70
C ILE A 27 -10.90 9.55 -9.11
N GLN A 28 -11.65 10.56 -9.55
CA GLN A 28 -12.95 10.38 -10.18
C GLN A 28 -12.73 9.46 -11.39
N ALA A 29 -13.55 8.44 -11.49
CA ALA A 29 -13.50 7.40 -12.49
C ALA A 29 -13.69 7.99 -13.89
N VAL A 30 -12.63 8.52 -14.45
CA VAL A 30 -12.49 8.72 -15.89
C VAL A 30 -12.40 7.31 -16.46
N GLY A 31 -13.38 6.91 -17.27
CA GLY A 31 -13.64 5.60 -17.86
C GLY A 31 -12.61 4.51 -17.61
N VAL A 32 -13.04 3.29 -17.36
CA VAL A 32 -12.18 2.16 -16.98
C VAL A 32 -10.94 2.12 -17.86
N PRO A 33 -9.74 2.44 -17.35
CA PRO A 33 -8.52 2.37 -18.16
C PRO A 33 -8.37 0.96 -18.70
N GLU A 34 -7.85 0.82 -19.91
CA GLU A 34 -7.44 -0.47 -20.44
C GLU A 34 -6.65 -1.23 -19.38
N ARG A 35 -6.85 -2.51 -19.24
CA ARG A 35 -6.27 -3.35 -18.17
C ARG A 35 -4.75 -3.13 -18.00
N LYS A 36 -4.05 -2.87 -19.11
CA LYS A 36 -2.60 -2.58 -19.07
C LYS A 36 -2.31 -1.25 -18.37
N ARG A 37 -3.01 -0.17 -18.75
CA ARG A 37 -2.86 1.16 -18.14
C ARG A 37 -3.23 1.12 -16.65
N LEU A 38 -4.24 0.33 -16.30
CA LEU A 38 -4.60 0.14 -14.90
C LEU A 38 -3.50 -0.54 -14.11
N GLY A 39 -2.85 -1.57 -14.68
CA GLY A 39 -1.69 -2.23 -14.08
C GLY A 39 -0.54 -1.24 -13.84
N GLU A 40 -0.17 -0.47 -14.87
CA GLU A 40 0.87 0.56 -14.79
C GLU A 40 0.55 1.64 -13.74
N ALA A 41 -0.70 2.08 -13.64
CA ALA A 41 -1.14 3.04 -12.62
C ALA A 41 -1.01 2.47 -11.19
N VAL A 42 -1.34 1.19 -11.01
CA VAL A 42 -1.21 0.51 -9.70
C VAL A 42 0.26 0.32 -9.33
N GLU A 43 1.13 -0.02 -10.29
CA GLU A 43 2.58 -0.08 -10.06
C GLU A 43 3.15 1.30 -9.68
N ALA A 44 2.72 2.38 -10.34
CA ALA A 44 3.12 3.74 -10.00
C ALA A 44 2.63 4.13 -8.58
N ALA A 45 1.41 3.75 -8.22
CA ALA A 45 0.86 3.97 -6.88
C ALA A 45 1.64 3.19 -5.81
N PHE A 46 2.07 1.96 -6.12
CA PHE A 46 2.94 1.17 -5.25
C PHE A 46 4.28 1.87 -5.02
N LEU A 47 4.93 2.32 -6.09
CA LEU A 47 6.21 3.02 -6.01
C LEU A 47 6.09 4.28 -5.13
N ALA A 48 5.06 5.10 -5.36
CA ALA A 48 4.81 6.29 -4.56
C ALA A 48 4.61 5.94 -3.07
N LYS A 49 3.76 4.95 -2.77
CA LYS A 49 3.49 4.51 -1.40
C LYS A 49 4.73 3.97 -0.70
N ALA A 50 5.50 3.11 -1.35
CA ALA A 50 6.72 2.53 -0.79
C ALA A 50 7.77 3.62 -0.50
N THR A 51 7.97 4.57 -1.43
CA THR A 51 8.89 5.70 -1.27
C THR A 51 8.48 6.59 -0.09
N MET A 52 7.20 6.91 0.07
CA MET A 52 6.68 7.67 1.22
C MET A 52 6.91 6.96 2.56
N LEU A 53 7.01 5.64 2.56
CA LEU A 53 7.32 4.82 3.73
C LEU A 53 8.84 4.67 3.95
N GLY A 54 9.68 5.31 3.14
CA GLY A 54 11.14 5.20 3.22
C GLY A 54 11.70 3.86 2.74
N ILE A 55 10.93 3.11 1.95
CA ILE A 55 11.33 1.81 1.40
C ILE A 55 11.95 2.02 0.03
N GLY A 56 13.15 1.50 -0.19
CA GLY A 56 13.83 1.51 -1.49
C GLY A 56 13.13 0.57 -2.48
N VAL A 57 12.98 1.01 -3.74
CA VAL A 57 12.33 0.19 -4.77
C VAL A 57 13.14 0.25 -6.05
N ALA A 58 13.43 -0.91 -6.63
CA ALA A 58 14.01 -1.06 -7.96
C ALA A 58 13.05 -1.80 -8.86
N LYS A 59 12.72 -1.22 -10.02
CA LYS A 59 11.93 -1.89 -11.05
C LYS A 59 12.83 -2.81 -11.87
N GLN A 60 12.38 -4.03 -12.16
CA GLN A 60 13.10 -4.91 -13.07
C GLN A 60 13.08 -4.36 -14.49
N TRP A 61 14.08 -4.71 -15.26
CA TRP A 61 14.12 -4.43 -16.69
C TRP A 61 13.42 -5.53 -17.49
N GLY A 62 12.41 -5.16 -18.29
CA GLY A 62 11.62 -6.09 -19.11
C GLY A 62 10.57 -6.88 -18.30
N ASP A 63 9.88 -7.81 -18.99
CA ASP A 63 8.71 -8.56 -18.48
C ASP A 63 9.00 -10.05 -18.26
N SER A 64 10.27 -10.43 -18.11
CA SER A 64 10.69 -11.85 -18.09
C SER A 64 10.58 -12.51 -16.71
N ARG A 65 10.31 -11.75 -15.66
CA ARG A 65 10.24 -12.25 -14.28
C ARG A 65 8.82 -12.24 -13.75
N SER A 66 8.59 -13.04 -12.73
CA SER A 66 7.30 -13.18 -12.04
C SER A 66 7.01 -12.09 -11.01
N TYR A 67 7.89 -11.12 -10.85
CA TYR A 67 7.74 -9.98 -9.94
C TYR A 67 7.95 -8.65 -10.67
N ASP A 68 7.35 -7.58 -10.19
CA ASP A 68 7.43 -6.25 -10.78
C ASP A 68 8.57 -5.41 -10.18
N PHE A 69 8.87 -5.63 -8.88
CA PHE A 69 9.84 -4.83 -8.15
C PHE A 69 10.73 -5.68 -7.23
N ILE A 70 11.94 -5.20 -7.03
CA ILE A 70 12.76 -5.53 -5.86
C ILE A 70 12.56 -4.42 -4.84
N VAL A 71 12.20 -4.80 -3.63
CA VAL A 71 11.96 -3.89 -2.50
C VAL A 71 13.14 -4.01 -1.54
N ASP A 72 13.84 -2.89 -1.33
CA ASP A 72 14.98 -2.80 -0.42
C ASP A 72 14.53 -2.20 0.92
N CYS A 73 14.51 -3.02 1.93
CA CYS A 73 14.11 -2.66 3.29
C CYS A 73 15.29 -2.54 4.25
N GLY A 74 16.51 -2.51 3.72
CA GLY A 74 17.74 -2.37 4.49
C GLY A 74 18.71 -3.54 4.29
N PRO A 75 19.80 -3.60 5.08
CA PRO A 75 20.87 -4.56 4.88
C PRO A 75 20.36 -5.99 4.83
N ARG A 76 20.57 -6.68 3.71
CA ARG A 76 20.17 -8.07 3.44
C ARG A 76 18.65 -8.33 3.44
N LEU A 77 17.80 -7.28 3.33
CA LEU A 77 16.34 -7.38 3.25
C LEU A 77 15.85 -6.93 1.88
N LEU A 78 16.08 -7.76 0.88
CA LEU A 78 15.60 -7.56 -0.49
C LEU A 78 14.46 -8.55 -0.76
N TRP A 79 13.30 -8.00 -1.19
CA TRP A 79 12.11 -8.80 -1.46
C TRP A 79 11.66 -8.65 -2.91
N ARG A 80 11.32 -9.77 -3.54
CA ARG A 80 10.65 -9.80 -4.85
C ARG A 80 9.16 -9.54 -4.64
N MET A 81 8.69 -8.42 -5.17
CA MET A 81 7.32 -7.96 -5.01
C MET A 81 6.56 -8.03 -6.32
N GLN A 82 5.42 -8.72 -6.33
CA GLN A 82 4.44 -8.64 -7.40
C GLN A 82 3.35 -7.65 -7.01
N VAL A 83 2.95 -6.76 -7.92
CA VAL A 83 1.90 -5.78 -7.70
C VAL A 83 0.67 -6.14 -8.53
N LYS A 84 -0.51 -6.13 -7.93
CA LYS A 84 -1.77 -6.43 -8.62
C LYS A 84 -2.88 -5.46 -8.21
N CYS A 85 -3.71 -5.12 -9.20
CA CYS A 85 -4.98 -4.47 -8.93
C CYS A 85 -5.98 -5.48 -8.38
N ALA A 86 -6.56 -5.19 -7.22
CA ALA A 86 -7.70 -5.94 -6.71
C ALA A 86 -8.99 -5.30 -7.21
N THR A 87 -9.70 -5.99 -8.08
CA THR A 87 -10.94 -5.52 -8.68
C THR A 87 -12.14 -5.95 -7.84
N SER A 88 -13.08 -5.02 -7.62
CA SER A 88 -14.30 -5.29 -6.85
C SER A 88 -15.31 -6.03 -7.71
N HIS A 89 -15.88 -7.12 -7.18
CA HIS A 89 -16.96 -7.84 -7.84
C HIS A 89 -18.33 -7.43 -7.30
N ARG A 90 -18.54 -7.58 -6.00
CA ARG A 90 -19.82 -7.20 -5.33
C ARG A 90 -19.53 -6.73 -3.90
N GLY A 91 -20.21 -5.68 -3.49
CA GLY A 91 -20.12 -5.15 -2.13
C GLY A 91 -18.68 -4.83 -1.71
N THR A 92 -18.23 -5.44 -0.61
CA THR A 92 -16.90 -5.25 -0.02
C THR A 92 -15.88 -6.31 -0.47
N ARG A 93 -16.26 -7.22 -1.36
CA ARG A 93 -15.36 -8.25 -1.89
C ARG A 93 -14.60 -7.73 -3.10
N CYS A 94 -13.30 -8.01 -3.13
CA CYS A 94 -12.45 -7.80 -4.29
C CYS A 94 -11.45 -8.94 -4.45
N ASP A 95 -11.03 -9.17 -5.69
CA ASP A 95 -10.16 -10.27 -6.06
C ASP A 95 -8.92 -9.72 -6.79
N ALA A 96 -7.74 -10.21 -6.41
CA ALA A 96 -6.52 -10.02 -7.16
C ALA A 96 -6.11 -11.34 -7.81
N ARG A 97 -5.87 -11.31 -9.11
CA ARG A 97 -5.33 -12.46 -9.83
C ARG A 97 -3.86 -12.64 -9.45
N ALA A 98 -3.55 -13.70 -8.72
CA ALA A 98 -2.21 -14.04 -8.26
C ALA A 98 -1.47 -14.99 -9.24
N ALA A 99 -1.90 -15.02 -10.50
CA ALA A 99 -1.23 -15.71 -11.58
C ALA A 99 -1.19 -14.77 -12.78
N GLY A 100 -0.14 -14.86 -13.57
CA GLY A 100 -0.06 -14.20 -14.88
C GLY A 100 -0.87 -14.94 -15.94
N SER A 101 -0.49 -14.82 -17.20
CA SER A 101 -0.97 -15.65 -18.32
C SER A 101 -0.33 -17.05 -18.34
N GLY A 102 0.69 -17.28 -17.51
CA GLY A 102 1.44 -18.51 -17.38
C GLY A 102 1.03 -19.40 -16.20
N PRO A 103 1.93 -20.26 -15.71
CA PRO A 103 1.71 -21.14 -14.58
C PRO A 103 1.44 -20.35 -13.28
N LEU A 104 0.94 -21.06 -12.25
CA LEU A 104 0.78 -20.50 -10.92
C LEU A 104 2.14 -20.13 -10.34
N TYR A 105 2.15 -19.08 -9.51
CA TYR A 105 3.36 -18.70 -8.79
C TYR A 105 3.80 -19.78 -7.81
N THR A 106 5.11 -19.87 -7.64
CA THR A 106 5.80 -20.66 -6.65
C THR A 106 6.51 -19.74 -5.64
N LEU A 107 7.03 -20.31 -4.56
CA LEU A 107 7.85 -19.55 -3.59
C LEU A 107 9.20 -19.09 -4.16
N ASP A 108 9.62 -19.69 -5.29
CA ASP A 108 10.83 -19.27 -5.98
C ASP A 108 10.61 -18.08 -6.91
N ASP A 109 9.36 -17.73 -7.22
CA ASP A 109 9.01 -16.64 -8.13
C ASP A 109 8.99 -15.28 -7.43
N LEU A 110 8.40 -15.21 -6.25
CA LEU A 110 8.22 -13.95 -5.51
C LEU A 110 8.17 -14.19 -3.99
N ASP A 111 8.38 -13.13 -3.23
CA ASP A 111 8.33 -13.16 -1.77
C ASP A 111 7.04 -12.53 -1.23
N PHE A 112 6.46 -11.57 -1.97
CA PHE A 112 5.23 -10.87 -1.59
C PHE A 112 4.35 -10.50 -2.79
N LEU A 113 3.05 -10.44 -2.51
CA LEU A 113 2.04 -9.82 -3.36
C LEU A 113 1.56 -8.53 -2.70
N ALA A 114 1.67 -7.39 -3.40
CA ALA A 114 1.00 -6.16 -3.04
C ALA A 114 -0.28 -6.01 -3.87
N ALA A 115 -1.43 -6.15 -3.23
CA ALA A 115 -2.73 -6.02 -3.89
C ALA A 115 -3.39 -4.69 -3.54
N TYR A 116 -3.74 -3.89 -4.55
CA TYR A 116 -4.32 -2.57 -4.38
C TYR A 116 -5.81 -2.55 -4.66
N VAL A 117 -6.61 -2.18 -3.66
CA VAL A 117 -8.05 -1.95 -3.78
C VAL A 117 -8.28 -0.48 -4.10
N ILE A 118 -8.34 -0.12 -5.38
CA ILE A 118 -8.41 1.28 -5.86
C ILE A 118 -9.54 2.05 -5.20
N LYS A 119 -10.76 1.51 -5.20
CA LYS A 119 -11.96 2.18 -4.65
C LYS A 119 -11.84 2.62 -3.19
N LYS A 120 -10.88 2.07 -2.46
CA LYS A 120 -10.68 2.33 -1.03
C LYS A 120 -9.30 2.88 -0.72
N ASN A 121 -8.46 3.06 -1.73
CA ASN A 121 -7.05 3.44 -1.55
C ASN A 121 -6.38 2.58 -0.47
N LEU A 122 -6.50 1.27 -0.61
CA LEU A 122 -6.16 0.29 0.41
C LEU A 122 -5.25 -0.78 -0.15
N TRP A 123 -4.18 -1.10 0.57
CA TRP A 123 -3.23 -2.13 0.19
C TRP A 123 -3.32 -3.37 1.08
N TYR A 124 -3.09 -4.52 0.46
CA TYR A 124 -2.78 -5.75 1.17
C TYR A 124 -1.37 -6.18 0.81
N VAL A 125 -0.51 -6.38 1.81
CA VAL A 125 0.87 -6.84 1.63
C VAL A 125 0.93 -8.28 2.10
N VAL A 126 0.76 -9.21 1.16
CA VAL A 126 0.56 -10.64 1.43
C VAL A 126 1.85 -11.41 1.17
N PRO A 127 2.42 -12.13 2.16
CA PRO A 127 3.53 -13.02 1.93
C PRO A 127 3.16 -14.16 0.97
N ALA A 128 4.11 -14.60 0.14
CA ALA A 128 3.87 -15.63 -0.86
C ALA A 128 3.39 -16.96 -0.25
N ASP A 129 3.94 -17.36 0.89
CA ASP A 129 3.57 -18.59 1.59
C ASP A 129 2.12 -18.60 2.10
N ALA A 130 1.49 -17.42 2.21
CA ALA A 130 0.10 -17.31 2.64
C ALA A 130 -0.90 -17.55 1.49
N PHE A 131 -0.49 -17.42 0.23
CA PHE A 131 -1.42 -17.57 -0.89
C PHE A 131 -0.99 -18.59 -1.96
N VAL A 132 0.30 -18.85 -2.13
CA VAL A 132 0.78 -19.85 -3.11
C VAL A 132 0.29 -21.25 -2.71
N PRO A 133 -0.20 -22.05 -3.62
CA PRO A 133 -0.30 -21.90 -5.08
C PRO A 133 -1.66 -21.40 -5.61
N ARG A 134 -2.28 -20.40 -5.00
CA ARG A 134 -3.61 -19.92 -5.41
C ARG A 134 -3.50 -19.04 -6.66
N ALA A 135 -4.39 -19.27 -7.64
CA ALA A 135 -4.51 -18.43 -8.83
C ALA A 135 -5.17 -17.06 -8.55
N THR A 136 -5.97 -16.98 -7.49
CA THR A 136 -6.69 -15.76 -7.11
C THR A 136 -6.70 -15.62 -5.59
N VAL A 137 -6.48 -14.40 -5.14
CA VAL A 137 -6.54 -14.00 -3.74
C VAL A 137 -7.79 -13.16 -3.54
N HIS A 138 -8.64 -13.57 -2.59
CA HIS A 138 -9.91 -12.92 -2.31
C HIS A 138 -9.78 -12.05 -1.06
N PHE A 139 -10.08 -10.77 -1.19
CA PHE A 139 -10.10 -9.83 -0.08
C PHE A 139 -11.52 -9.40 0.24
N ASN A 140 -11.78 -9.13 1.50
CA ASN A 140 -13.03 -8.54 1.94
C ASN A 140 -12.70 -7.35 2.85
N TYR A 141 -12.89 -6.13 2.36
CA TYR A 141 -12.48 -4.91 3.03
C TYR A 141 -13.60 -4.23 3.85
N GLY A 142 -14.67 -4.98 4.17
CA GLY A 142 -15.74 -4.49 5.04
C GLY A 142 -15.26 -4.14 6.45
N PRO A 143 -16.01 -3.29 7.20
CA PRO A 143 -15.58 -2.82 8.52
C PRO A 143 -15.41 -3.93 9.56
N GLN A 144 -16.12 -5.04 9.41
CA GLN A 144 -16.04 -6.21 10.28
C GLN A 144 -15.54 -7.45 9.55
N SER A 145 -14.68 -7.24 8.54
CA SER A 145 -14.19 -8.35 7.75
C SER A 145 -13.30 -9.29 8.57
N GLN A 146 -13.64 -10.57 8.53
CA GLN A 146 -12.84 -11.68 9.07
C GLN A 146 -12.21 -12.49 7.95
N GLY A 147 -12.00 -11.89 6.78
CA GLY A 147 -11.36 -12.56 5.63
C GLY A 147 -9.95 -13.04 5.98
N MET A 148 -9.57 -14.21 5.43
CA MET A 148 -8.26 -14.83 5.66
C MET A 148 -7.09 -13.87 5.49
N PHE A 149 -7.17 -12.94 4.53
CA PHE A 149 -6.10 -12.00 4.21
C PHE A 149 -6.24 -10.63 4.90
N GLU A 150 -7.25 -10.45 5.76
CA GLU A 150 -7.49 -9.19 6.46
C GLU A 150 -6.33 -8.79 7.37
N ILE A 151 -5.61 -9.77 7.91
CA ILE A 151 -4.40 -9.57 8.72
C ILE A 151 -3.26 -8.90 7.94
N TYR A 152 -3.34 -8.90 6.61
CA TYR A 152 -2.32 -8.31 5.72
C TYR A 152 -2.70 -6.92 5.21
N ARG A 153 -3.83 -6.36 5.67
CA ARG A 153 -4.25 -4.99 5.32
C ARG A 153 -3.25 -3.98 5.86
N GLU A 154 -2.72 -3.12 4.99
CA GLU A 154 -1.74 -2.06 5.30
C GLU A 154 -0.55 -2.54 6.16
N THR A 155 -0.16 -3.79 6.06
CA THR A 155 0.92 -4.39 6.86
C THR A 155 2.30 -4.23 6.22
N TRP A 156 2.64 -3.02 5.82
CA TRP A 156 3.95 -2.67 5.25
C TRP A 156 5.11 -2.99 6.19
N CYS A 157 4.86 -3.03 7.50
CA CYS A 157 5.85 -3.44 8.51
C CYS A 157 6.36 -4.86 8.31
N LEU A 158 5.62 -5.73 7.61
CA LEU A 158 6.10 -7.05 7.27
C LEU A 158 7.34 -7.02 6.37
N LEU A 159 7.55 -5.98 5.61
CA LEU A 159 8.73 -5.81 4.74
C LEU A 159 9.99 -5.43 5.52
N THR A 160 9.83 -4.68 6.62
CA THR A 160 10.95 -4.11 7.40
C THR A 160 11.19 -4.82 8.74
N CYS A 161 10.36 -5.80 9.10
CA CYS A 161 10.45 -6.47 10.40
C CYS A 161 11.75 -7.28 10.53
N SER A 162 12.61 -6.89 11.48
CA SER A 162 13.94 -7.49 11.70
C SER A 162 13.92 -8.97 12.09
N THR A 163 12.79 -9.48 12.57
CA THR A 163 12.64 -10.92 12.86
C THR A 163 12.69 -11.78 11.60
N ARG A 164 12.58 -11.18 10.41
CA ARG A 164 12.73 -11.84 9.10
C ARG A 164 14.17 -12.02 8.64
N ALA A 165 15.09 -11.25 9.16
CA ALA A 165 16.47 -11.21 8.66
C ALA A 165 17.25 -12.50 8.86
N ARG A 166 16.72 -13.52 9.54
CA ARG A 166 17.48 -14.69 9.98
C ARG A 166 17.30 -15.96 9.15
N GLY A 167 16.48 -15.96 8.09
CA GLY A 167 16.37 -17.14 7.23
C GLY A 167 15.24 -17.03 6.21
N LYS A 168 15.47 -17.53 5.01
CA LYS A 168 14.48 -17.64 3.92
C LYS A 168 13.24 -18.49 4.27
N GLY A 169 13.16 -19.06 5.48
CA GLY A 169 12.11 -19.99 5.88
C GLY A 169 11.03 -19.43 6.82
N ASP A 170 11.31 -18.33 7.53
CA ASP A 170 10.40 -17.83 8.57
C ASP A 170 9.87 -16.43 8.23
N ILE A 171 9.02 -16.37 7.23
CA ILE A 171 8.18 -15.18 7.03
C ILE A 171 7.13 -15.18 8.14
N PRO A 172 7.14 -14.24 9.11
CA PRO A 172 6.13 -14.22 10.15
C PRO A 172 4.77 -14.06 9.50
N LYS A 173 3.90 -15.04 9.70
CA LYS A 173 2.52 -15.04 9.18
C LYS A 173 1.69 -13.89 9.77
N ARG A 174 2.19 -13.20 10.79
CA ARG A 174 1.56 -12.05 11.44
C ARG A 174 2.62 -11.01 11.80
N CYS A 175 2.23 -9.74 11.75
CA CYS A 175 3.04 -8.68 12.34
C CYS A 175 3.05 -8.85 13.87
N ARG A 176 4.24 -8.98 14.46
CA ARG A 176 4.43 -9.02 15.92
C ARG A 176 4.78 -7.66 16.51
N CYS A 177 4.44 -6.58 15.81
CA CYS A 177 4.75 -5.23 16.29
C CYS A 177 4.07 -4.89 17.63
N GLU A 178 3.00 -5.59 17.98
CA GLU A 178 2.32 -5.47 19.29
C GLU A 178 3.13 -6.09 20.43
N GLU A 179 3.99 -7.07 20.13
CA GLU A 179 4.84 -7.78 21.10
C GLU A 179 6.22 -7.12 21.26
N MET A 180 6.54 -6.11 20.44
CA MET A 180 7.87 -5.49 20.41
C MET A 180 7.93 -4.25 21.29
N PRO A 181 9.00 -4.09 22.12
CA PRO A 181 9.17 -2.91 22.97
C PRO A 181 9.45 -1.62 22.19
N VAL A 182 9.82 -1.72 20.91
CA VAL A 182 10.08 -0.59 20.02
C VAL A 182 8.92 -0.41 19.07
N ARG A 183 8.35 0.79 19.05
CA ARG A 183 7.22 1.15 18.20
C ARG A 183 7.60 1.03 16.72
N CYS A 184 6.91 0.18 15.96
CA CYS A 184 7.03 0.15 14.52
C CYS A 184 6.37 1.41 13.93
N VAL A 185 7.18 2.28 13.31
CA VAL A 185 6.72 3.55 12.73
C VAL A 185 5.77 3.33 11.54
N VAL A 186 5.84 2.15 10.91
CA VAL A 186 5.14 1.81 9.67
C VAL A 186 3.85 1.01 9.93
N CYS A 187 3.62 0.51 11.15
CA CYS A 187 2.46 -0.32 11.45
C CYS A 187 1.24 0.55 11.84
N PRO A 188 0.14 0.55 11.06
CA PRO A 188 -1.05 1.35 11.35
C PRO A 188 -1.94 0.72 12.45
N ARG A 189 -1.60 -0.48 12.92
CA ARG A 189 -2.38 -1.18 13.95
C ARG A 189 -1.93 -0.74 15.34
N ARG A 190 -2.71 0.16 15.87
CA ARG A 190 -2.75 0.52 17.29
C ARG A 190 -4.17 0.73 17.72
#